data_c8bcf8de2b084b64c8d9457ebb63824e
#
_entry.id   c8bcf8de2b084b64c8d9457ebb63824e
#
_cell.length_a   1.000
_cell.length_b   1.000
_cell.length_c   1.000
_cell.angle_alpha   90.00
_cell.angle_beta   90.00
_cell.angle_gamma   90.00
#
_symmetry.space_group_name_H-M   'P 1'
#
loop_
_entity.id
_entity.type
_entity.pdbx_description
1 polymer ?
#
loop_
_entity_poly.entity_id
_entity_poly.type
_entity_poly.pdbx_seq_one_letter_code
_entity_poly.pdbx_strand_id
1 'polypeptide(L)'
;MALQITAARPDPAILDLPWETSLEDWPEEHLAALPRGISRHVVRFVRLSGGVIAVKEIKAELAQREYQTLQLLRRIGQPAVEPLAVIAGRTDASGESLDACLVTRHLRFSLPYRAIFSQRLRPDTARRVLDALAVLLVRLHLGGVYWGDVSLSNTLFRRDAGEFAAYLVDAETAEVHNQLSDGQRSLVATAVSSGDALL
;
A
#
# COMPACT_ATOMS: atom_id res chain seq x y z
N MET A 1 9.53 -22.73 -13.29
CA MET A 1 9.54 -21.45 -14.05
C MET A 1 10.72 -20.61 -13.57
N ALA A 2 11.22 -19.67 -14.40
CA ALA A 2 12.30 -18.78 -13.94
C ALA A 2 11.69 -17.60 -13.16
N LEU A 3 12.37 -17.16 -12.10
CA LEU A 3 12.02 -15.96 -11.33
C LEU A 3 12.03 -14.74 -12.26
N GLN A 4 10.97 -13.95 -12.23
CA GLN A 4 10.78 -12.76 -13.05
C GLN A 4 10.69 -11.52 -12.16
N ILE A 5 11.52 -10.53 -12.45
CA ILE A 5 11.54 -9.27 -11.69
C ILE A 5 11.19 -8.13 -12.63
N THR A 6 10.09 -7.44 -12.35
CA THR A 6 9.70 -6.21 -13.02
C THR A 6 9.97 -5.04 -12.08
N ALA A 7 10.93 -4.18 -12.41
CA ALA A 7 11.29 -3.02 -11.60
C ALA A 7 11.73 -1.87 -12.49
N ALA A 8 11.34 -0.64 -12.16
CA ALA A 8 11.81 0.55 -12.88
C ALA A 8 13.25 0.94 -12.48
N ARG A 9 13.62 0.69 -11.22
CA ARG A 9 14.96 0.90 -10.65
C ARG A 9 15.22 -0.22 -9.64
N PRO A 10 15.79 -1.37 -10.08
CA PRO A 10 16.02 -2.49 -9.20
C PRO A 10 17.08 -2.13 -8.13
N ASP A 11 16.75 -2.43 -6.86
CA ASP A 11 17.75 -2.49 -5.80
C ASP A 11 18.34 -3.91 -5.80
N PRO A 12 19.67 -4.08 -5.99
CA PRO A 12 20.27 -5.41 -6.02
C PRO A 12 19.99 -6.24 -4.76
N ALA A 13 19.87 -5.59 -3.60
CA ALA A 13 19.58 -6.28 -2.34
C ALA A 13 18.20 -7.00 -2.33
N ILE A 14 17.30 -6.69 -3.27
CA ILE A 14 16.06 -7.45 -3.46
C ILE A 14 16.36 -8.87 -3.95
N LEU A 15 17.45 -9.09 -4.68
CA LEU A 15 17.81 -10.40 -5.21
C LEU A 15 18.23 -11.40 -4.12
N ASP A 16 18.71 -10.89 -2.98
CA ASP A 16 19.21 -11.70 -1.86
C ASP A 16 18.07 -12.18 -0.93
N LEU A 17 16.81 -11.84 -1.24
CA LEU A 17 15.66 -12.25 -0.43
C LEU A 17 15.20 -13.66 -0.80
N PRO A 18 14.60 -14.42 0.15
CA PRO A 18 14.26 -15.84 -0.03
C PRO A 18 12.98 -16.03 -0.87
N TRP A 19 13.03 -15.69 -2.15
CA TRP A 19 11.89 -15.74 -3.06
C TRP A 19 11.34 -17.15 -3.34
N GLU A 20 12.08 -18.20 -3.00
CA GLU A 20 11.67 -19.61 -3.04
C GLU A 20 10.86 -20.05 -1.83
N THR A 21 10.60 -19.14 -0.90
CA THR A 21 9.83 -19.42 0.32
C THR A 21 8.57 -18.59 0.34
N SER A 22 7.43 -19.16 0.80
CA SER A 22 6.19 -18.41 1.07
C SER A 22 6.49 -17.22 1.97
N LEU A 23 5.88 -16.09 1.70
CA LEU A 23 6.12 -14.86 2.49
C LEU A 23 5.74 -15.04 3.97
N GLU A 24 4.84 -15.95 4.26
CA GLU A 24 4.44 -16.30 5.63
C GLU A 24 5.60 -16.90 6.42
N ASP A 25 6.43 -17.71 5.75
CA ASP A 25 7.51 -18.50 6.33
C ASP A 25 8.89 -17.81 6.26
N TRP A 26 8.94 -16.55 5.85
CA TRP A 26 10.20 -15.81 5.77
C TRP A 26 10.89 -15.71 7.13
N PRO A 27 12.21 -16.00 7.21
CA PRO A 27 12.98 -15.94 8.45
C PRO A 27 12.94 -14.55 9.09
N GLU A 28 12.86 -14.51 10.43
CA GLU A 28 12.77 -13.25 11.20
C GLU A 28 13.96 -12.31 10.97
N GLU A 29 15.14 -12.85 10.63
CA GLU A 29 16.34 -12.07 10.34
C GLU A 29 16.17 -11.11 9.16
N HIS A 30 15.31 -11.43 8.20
CA HIS A 30 14.98 -10.56 7.08
C HIS A 30 13.91 -9.52 7.45
N LEU A 31 13.19 -9.72 8.54
CA LEU A 31 12.00 -8.94 8.86
C LEU A 31 12.33 -7.70 9.70
N ALA A 32 11.59 -6.63 9.45
CA ALA A 32 11.56 -5.44 10.28
C ALA A 32 10.31 -5.45 11.16
N ALA A 33 10.49 -5.33 12.48
CA ALA A 33 9.39 -5.25 13.44
C ALA A 33 8.69 -3.89 13.31
N LEU A 34 7.69 -3.79 12.44
CA LEU A 34 6.87 -2.61 12.26
C LEU A 34 5.39 -2.93 12.48
N PRO A 35 4.59 -1.94 12.94
CA PRO A 35 3.15 -2.11 13.08
C PRO A 35 2.53 -2.47 11.73
N ARG A 36 1.77 -3.57 11.68
CA ARG A 36 1.02 -4.00 10.50
C ARG A 36 -0.42 -3.48 10.58
N GLY A 37 -0.95 -3.07 9.45
CA GLY A 37 -2.39 -2.88 9.25
C GLY A 37 -3.12 -4.22 9.17
N ILE A 38 -4.44 -4.18 9.01
CA ILE A 38 -5.22 -5.35 8.59
C ILE A 38 -5.04 -5.46 7.08
N SER A 39 -4.71 -6.65 6.60
CA SER A 39 -4.64 -6.96 5.18
C SER A 39 -5.23 -8.34 4.95
N ARG A 40 -5.90 -8.53 3.82
CA ARG A 40 -6.36 -9.84 3.33
C ARG A 40 -5.18 -10.68 2.83
N HIS A 41 -4.08 -10.03 2.53
CA HIS A 41 -2.87 -10.63 1.98
C HIS A 41 -1.76 -10.68 3.03
N VAL A 42 -0.85 -11.61 2.87
CA VAL A 42 0.36 -11.66 3.71
C VAL A 42 1.23 -10.46 3.35
N VAL A 43 1.58 -9.66 4.36
CA VAL A 43 2.48 -8.51 4.21
C VAL A 43 3.64 -8.65 5.19
N ARG A 44 4.87 -8.46 4.72
CA ARG A 44 6.08 -8.43 5.55
C ARG A 44 6.84 -7.14 5.30
N PHE A 45 7.43 -6.62 6.35
CA PHE A 45 8.37 -5.51 6.24
C PHE A 45 9.79 -6.06 6.30
N VAL A 46 10.63 -5.62 5.38
CA VAL A 46 12.01 -6.11 5.21
C VAL A 46 12.98 -4.94 5.25
N ARG A 47 14.08 -5.13 5.95
CA ARG A 47 15.14 -4.11 6.03
C ARG A 47 16.16 -4.36 4.93
N LEU A 48 16.32 -3.39 4.05
CA LEU A 48 17.39 -3.35 3.05
C LEU A 48 18.38 -2.21 3.37
N SER A 49 19.50 -2.17 2.66
CA SER A 49 20.52 -1.12 2.82
C SER A 49 19.96 0.29 2.62
N GLY A 50 19.01 0.47 1.71
CA GLY A 50 18.37 1.74 1.39
C GLY A 50 17.17 2.12 2.28
N GLY A 51 16.77 1.28 3.24
CA GLY A 51 15.62 1.50 4.12
C GLY A 51 14.72 0.28 4.25
N VAL A 52 13.48 0.50 4.66
CA VAL A 52 12.50 -0.58 4.81
C VAL A 52 11.60 -0.65 3.57
N ILE A 53 11.34 -1.85 3.12
CA ILE A 53 10.34 -2.15 2.09
C ILE A 53 9.18 -2.93 2.70
N ALA A 54 8.01 -2.84 2.06
CA ALA A 54 6.88 -3.72 2.31
C ALA A 54 6.77 -4.70 1.14
N VAL A 55 6.62 -5.97 1.44
CA VAL A 55 6.41 -7.05 0.49
C VAL A 55 5.01 -7.61 0.74
N LYS A 56 4.16 -7.63 -0.30
CA LYS A 56 2.78 -8.12 -0.27
C LYS A 56 2.67 -9.31 -1.22
N GLU A 57 2.29 -10.48 -0.72
CA GLU A 57 2.11 -11.68 -1.52
C GLU A 57 0.68 -11.73 -2.07
N ILE A 58 0.55 -11.72 -3.39
CA ILE A 58 -0.72 -11.71 -4.11
C ILE A 58 -0.57 -12.33 -5.50
N LYS A 59 -1.68 -12.65 -6.16
CA LYS A 59 -1.69 -13.20 -7.52
C LYS A 59 -0.96 -12.29 -8.51
N ALA A 60 -0.25 -12.90 -9.47
CA ALA A 60 0.65 -12.19 -10.37
C ALA A 60 -0.02 -11.06 -11.17
N GLU A 61 -1.25 -11.29 -11.65
CA GLU A 61 -2.01 -10.29 -12.41
C GLU A 61 -2.36 -9.06 -11.53
N LEU A 62 -2.73 -9.32 -10.27
CA LEU A 62 -3.03 -8.24 -9.31
C LEU A 62 -1.77 -7.47 -8.93
N ALA A 63 -0.66 -8.17 -8.65
CA ALA A 63 0.61 -7.53 -8.36
C ALA A 63 1.07 -6.60 -9.48
N GLN A 64 0.97 -7.07 -10.73
CA GLN A 64 1.35 -6.28 -11.90
C GLN A 64 0.44 -5.08 -12.12
N ARG A 65 -0.88 -5.27 -11.97
CA ARG A 65 -1.86 -4.18 -12.09
C ARG A 65 -1.65 -3.12 -11.01
N GLU A 66 -1.52 -3.53 -9.75
CA GLU A 66 -1.32 -2.61 -8.63
C GLU A 66 0.01 -1.85 -8.76
N TYR A 67 1.08 -2.52 -9.21
CA TYR A 67 2.36 -1.88 -9.50
C TYR A 67 2.23 -0.77 -10.55
N GLN A 68 1.56 -1.06 -11.67
CA GLN A 68 1.33 -0.09 -12.74
C GLN A 68 0.48 1.10 -12.27
N THR A 69 -0.57 0.83 -11.49
CA THR A 69 -1.44 1.86 -10.91
C THR A 69 -0.64 2.77 -9.97
N LEU A 70 0.13 2.21 -9.04
CA LEU A 70 0.99 2.98 -8.15
C LEU A 70 2.03 3.82 -8.90
N GLN A 71 2.63 3.28 -9.96
CA GLN A 71 3.53 4.06 -10.83
C GLN A 71 2.82 5.25 -11.48
N LEU A 72 1.60 5.04 -11.98
CA LEU A 72 0.80 6.10 -12.58
C LEU A 72 0.43 7.17 -11.56
N LEU A 73 -0.06 6.76 -10.37
CA LEU A 73 -0.37 7.68 -9.26
C LEU A 73 0.83 8.58 -8.92
N ARG A 74 2.03 8.01 -8.87
CA ARG A 74 3.25 8.79 -8.65
C ARG A 74 3.55 9.79 -9.78
N ARG A 75 3.39 9.36 -11.03
CA ARG A 75 3.61 10.25 -12.20
C ARG A 75 2.70 11.47 -12.16
N ILE A 76 1.46 11.30 -11.73
CA ILE A 76 0.49 12.40 -11.62
C ILE A 76 0.52 13.09 -10.26
N GLY A 77 1.53 12.83 -9.43
CA GLY A 77 1.77 13.52 -8.17
C GLY A 77 0.78 13.20 -7.05
N GLN A 78 0.13 12.03 -7.11
CA GLN A 78 -0.80 11.61 -6.06
C GLN A 78 -0.08 11.02 -4.84
N PRO A 79 -0.61 11.24 -3.62
CA PRO A 79 -0.02 10.70 -2.38
C PRO A 79 -0.26 9.20 -2.28
N ALA A 80 0.66 8.41 -2.80
CA ALA A 80 0.65 6.95 -2.74
C ALA A 80 2.04 6.43 -2.36
N VAL A 81 2.12 5.18 -1.89
CA VAL A 81 3.40 4.50 -1.65
C VAL A 81 4.17 4.30 -2.95
N GLU A 82 5.49 4.21 -2.85
CA GLU A 82 6.37 4.02 -4.00
C GLU A 82 6.45 2.54 -4.37
N PRO A 83 5.99 2.12 -5.58
CA PRO A 83 6.21 0.78 -6.06
C PRO A 83 7.67 0.61 -6.50
N LEU A 84 8.31 -0.47 -6.05
CA LEU A 84 9.70 -0.78 -6.35
C LEU A 84 9.81 -1.90 -7.38
N ALA A 85 9.11 -3.02 -7.15
CA ALA A 85 9.17 -4.19 -8.01
C ALA A 85 7.92 -5.07 -7.92
N VAL A 86 7.77 -5.93 -8.92
CA VAL A 86 6.95 -7.14 -8.87
C VAL A 86 7.88 -8.33 -9.06
N ILE A 87 7.76 -9.32 -8.18
CA ILE A 87 8.49 -10.59 -8.23
C ILE A 87 7.48 -11.68 -8.57
N ALA A 88 7.60 -12.28 -9.73
CA ALA A 88 6.70 -13.32 -10.23
C ALA A 88 7.49 -14.57 -10.66
N GLY A 89 6.80 -15.65 -11.01
CA GLY A 89 7.42 -16.92 -11.41
C GLY A 89 8.17 -17.59 -10.27
N ARG A 90 7.75 -17.32 -9.03
CA ARG A 90 8.31 -17.93 -7.82
C ARG A 90 7.89 -19.40 -7.73
N THR A 91 8.81 -20.23 -7.27
CA THR A 91 8.56 -21.64 -6.95
C THR A 91 9.25 -21.99 -5.65
N ASP A 92 8.64 -22.83 -4.85
CA ASP A 92 9.29 -23.36 -3.64
C ASP A 92 10.32 -24.44 -3.97
N ALA A 93 10.97 -24.96 -2.92
CA ALA A 93 11.98 -26.03 -3.04
C ALA A 93 11.42 -27.34 -3.60
N SER A 94 10.10 -27.56 -3.53
CA SER A 94 9.43 -28.74 -4.12
C SER A 94 9.08 -28.54 -5.60
N GLY A 95 9.21 -27.30 -6.11
CA GLY A 95 8.81 -26.90 -7.46
C GLY A 95 7.35 -26.45 -7.58
N GLU A 96 6.62 -26.32 -6.44
CA GLU A 96 5.27 -25.73 -6.43
C GLU A 96 5.32 -24.24 -6.68
N SER A 97 4.31 -23.75 -7.41
CA SER A 97 4.19 -22.32 -7.73
C SER A 97 3.73 -21.52 -6.53
N LEU A 98 4.46 -20.46 -6.20
CA LEU A 98 4.10 -19.48 -5.20
C LEU A 98 3.46 -18.24 -5.85
N ASP A 99 2.60 -17.55 -5.10
CA ASP A 99 2.03 -16.27 -5.52
C ASP A 99 3.13 -15.22 -5.73
N ALA A 100 2.86 -14.24 -6.59
CA ALA A 100 3.78 -13.15 -6.82
C ALA A 100 3.87 -12.21 -5.61
N CYS A 101 4.91 -11.39 -5.57
CA CYS A 101 5.07 -10.36 -4.56
C CYS A 101 5.11 -8.97 -5.17
N LEU A 102 4.27 -8.07 -4.68
CA LEU A 102 4.41 -6.64 -4.90
C LEU A 102 5.34 -6.06 -3.82
N VAL A 103 6.37 -5.35 -4.26
CA VAL A 103 7.34 -4.70 -3.39
C VAL A 103 7.15 -3.19 -3.46
N THR A 104 6.93 -2.57 -2.31
CA THR A 104 6.78 -1.10 -2.19
C THR A 104 7.73 -0.55 -1.14
N ARG A 105 8.11 0.72 -1.26
CA ARG A 105 8.90 1.41 -0.25
C ARG A 105 8.03 1.71 0.96
N HIS A 106 8.47 1.29 2.14
CA HIS A 106 7.79 1.68 3.37
C HIS A 106 7.88 3.20 3.58
N LEU A 107 6.72 3.82 3.84
CA LEU A 107 6.65 5.25 4.11
C LEU A 107 7.20 5.55 5.51
N ARG A 108 8.38 6.16 5.57
CA ARG A 108 9.04 6.49 6.85
C ARG A 108 8.15 7.39 7.73
N PHE A 109 8.17 7.12 9.04
CA PHE A 109 7.41 7.88 10.05
C PHE A 109 5.89 7.85 9.83
N SER A 110 5.38 6.86 9.09
CA SER A 110 3.96 6.62 8.96
C SER A 110 3.45 5.60 9.97
N LEU A 111 2.17 5.71 10.27
CA LEU A 111 1.46 4.78 11.13
C LEU A 111 0.18 4.31 10.41
N PRO A 112 -0.17 3.02 10.49
CA PRO A 112 -1.49 2.56 10.12
C PRO A 112 -2.52 3.10 11.12
N TYR A 113 -3.77 3.26 10.69
CA TYR A 113 -4.83 3.83 11.54
C TYR A 113 -4.96 3.13 12.89
N ARG A 114 -4.82 1.80 12.95
CA ARG A 114 -4.89 1.05 14.20
C ARG A 114 -3.84 1.46 15.22
N ALA A 115 -2.64 1.77 14.77
CA ALA A 115 -1.59 2.26 15.67
C ALA A 115 -1.94 3.67 16.19
N ILE A 116 -2.65 4.47 15.39
CA ILE A 116 -3.13 5.78 15.80
C ILE A 116 -4.29 5.64 16.80
N PHE A 117 -5.24 4.73 16.56
CA PHE A 117 -6.44 4.53 17.38
C PHE A 117 -6.28 3.49 18.50
N SER A 118 -5.10 2.89 18.65
CA SER A 118 -4.80 1.92 19.74
C SER A 118 -4.84 2.52 21.15
N GLN A 119 -4.76 3.83 21.25
CA GLN A 119 -4.92 4.59 22.48
C GLN A 119 -6.15 5.51 22.37
N ARG A 120 -6.75 5.92 23.50
CA ARG A 120 -7.81 6.94 23.48
C ARG A 120 -7.28 8.20 22.82
N LEU A 121 -7.66 8.41 21.56
CA LEU A 121 -7.33 9.63 20.86
C LEU A 121 -8.06 10.81 21.47
N ARG A 122 -7.36 11.92 21.57
CA ARG A 122 -8.02 13.21 21.81
C ARG A 122 -8.93 13.51 20.61
N PRO A 123 -10.16 14.02 20.82
CA PRO A 123 -11.11 14.30 19.73
C PRO A 123 -10.48 15.12 18.59
N ASP A 124 -9.64 16.10 18.93
CA ASP A 124 -8.93 16.94 17.95
C ASP A 124 -7.98 16.10 17.05
N THR A 125 -7.33 15.08 17.62
CA THR A 125 -6.43 14.21 16.84
C THR A 125 -7.22 13.32 15.88
N ALA A 126 -8.36 12.76 16.33
CA ALA A 126 -9.24 11.98 15.48
C ALA A 126 -9.75 12.81 14.30
N ARG A 127 -10.19 14.05 14.57
CA ARG A 127 -10.64 14.98 13.51
C ARG A 127 -9.55 15.24 12.49
N ARG A 128 -8.32 15.54 12.91
CA ARG A 128 -7.19 15.79 11.99
C ARG A 128 -6.86 14.57 11.11
N VAL A 129 -7.02 13.36 11.63
CA VAL A 129 -6.84 12.12 10.84
C VAL A 129 -7.92 12.01 9.75
N LEU A 130 -9.18 12.30 10.10
CA LEU A 130 -10.30 12.32 9.14
C LEU A 130 -10.13 13.44 8.10
N ASP A 131 -9.72 14.63 8.52
CA ASP A 131 -9.42 15.74 7.61
C ASP A 131 -8.31 15.35 6.61
N ALA A 132 -7.25 14.67 7.08
CA ALA A 132 -6.18 14.18 6.21
C ALA A 132 -6.68 13.16 5.18
N LEU A 133 -7.59 12.25 5.58
CA LEU A 133 -8.23 11.31 4.65
C LEU A 133 -9.10 12.06 3.62
N ALA A 134 -9.90 13.02 4.06
CA ALA A 134 -10.71 13.83 3.16
C ALA A 134 -9.86 14.59 2.13
N VAL A 135 -8.74 15.17 2.56
CA VAL A 135 -7.78 15.84 1.67
C VAL A 135 -7.18 14.84 0.65
N LEU A 136 -6.81 13.63 1.09
CA LEU A 136 -6.34 12.57 0.18
C LEU A 136 -7.38 12.30 -0.90
N LEU A 137 -8.64 12.07 -0.51
CA LEU A 137 -9.72 11.76 -1.45
C LEU A 137 -10.00 12.88 -2.45
N VAL A 138 -10.01 14.13 -1.98
CA VAL A 138 -10.15 15.30 -2.86
C VAL A 138 -9.01 15.34 -3.89
N ARG A 139 -7.76 15.12 -3.45
CA ARG A 139 -6.61 15.09 -4.37
C ARG A 139 -6.72 13.96 -5.40
N LEU A 140 -7.11 12.76 -4.97
CA LEU A 140 -7.32 11.62 -5.87
C LEU A 140 -8.40 11.95 -6.90
N HIS A 141 -9.55 12.48 -6.47
CA HIS A 141 -10.66 12.83 -7.37
C HIS A 141 -10.28 13.93 -8.37
N LEU A 142 -9.55 14.97 -7.92
CA LEU A 142 -9.05 16.01 -8.81
C LEU A 142 -8.04 15.47 -9.84
N GLY A 143 -7.29 14.42 -9.47
CA GLY A 143 -6.41 13.69 -10.37
C GLY A 143 -7.09 12.64 -11.24
N GLY A 144 -8.43 12.54 -11.22
CA GLY A 144 -9.18 11.55 -11.99
C GLY A 144 -9.08 10.13 -11.42
N VAL A 145 -8.69 9.96 -10.17
CA VAL A 145 -8.51 8.66 -9.54
C VAL A 145 -9.77 8.25 -8.80
N TYR A 146 -10.39 7.16 -9.25
CA TYR A 146 -11.42 6.44 -8.51
C TYR A 146 -10.76 5.37 -7.64
N TRP A 147 -11.03 5.36 -6.35
CA TRP A 147 -10.50 4.38 -5.41
C TRP A 147 -11.65 3.60 -4.78
N GLY A 148 -11.90 2.38 -5.27
CA GLY A 148 -13.10 1.59 -4.96
C GLY A 148 -13.12 1.02 -3.54
N ASP A 149 -11.95 0.79 -2.91
CA ASP A 149 -11.83 0.24 -1.54
C ASP A 149 -11.23 1.29 -0.59
N VAL A 150 -11.92 2.43 -0.49
CA VAL A 150 -11.53 3.50 0.43
C VAL A 150 -11.73 3.04 1.86
N SER A 151 -10.64 2.86 2.59
CA SER A 151 -10.69 2.54 4.01
C SER A 151 -9.47 3.10 4.75
N LEU A 152 -9.62 3.26 6.06
CA LEU A 152 -8.50 3.60 6.93
C LEU A 152 -7.42 2.50 6.93
N SER A 153 -7.80 1.22 6.70
CA SER A 153 -6.88 0.09 6.60
C SER A 153 -5.93 0.22 5.42
N ASN A 154 -6.43 0.80 4.32
CA ASN A 154 -5.70 1.00 3.07
C ASN A 154 -5.00 2.36 3.02
N THR A 155 -4.91 3.04 4.18
CA THR A 155 -4.31 4.37 4.32
C THR A 155 -3.19 4.35 5.37
N LEU A 156 -2.05 4.96 5.04
CA LEU A 156 -1.03 5.32 6.01
C LEU A 156 -1.08 6.80 6.32
N PHE A 157 -0.86 7.14 7.58
CA PHE A 157 -0.82 8.52 8.04
C PHE A 157 0.60 8.89 8.49
N ARG A 158 1.09 10.02 8.03
CA ARG A 158 2.36 10.60 8.46
C ARG A 158 2.12 11.96 9.08
N ARG A 159 2.79 12.22 10.19
CA ARG A 159 2.79 13.54 10.80
C ARG A 159 3.75 14.45 10.03
N ASP A 160 3.27 15.59 9.60
CA ASP A 160 4.05 16.60 8.89
C ASP A 160 3.70 17.99 9.46
N ALA A 161 4.69 18.71 9.98
CA ALA A 161 4.53 20.07 10.55
C ALA A 161 3.34 20.25 11.52
N GLY A 162 3.02 19.21 12.30
CA GLY A 162 1.91 19.25 13.28
C GLY A 162 0.56 18.77 12.73
N GLU A 163 0.42 18.59 11.45
CA GLU A 163 -0.76 18.03 10.78
C GLU A 163 -0.54 16.58 10.35
N PHE A 164 -1.60 15.90 9.94
CA PHE A 164 -1.51 14.58 9.32
C PHE A 164 -1.58 14.70 7.79
N ALA A 165 -0.73 13.92 7.12
CA ALA A 165 -0.85 13.65 5.69
C ALA A 165 -1.22 12.18 5.50
N ALA A 166 -2.22 11.91 4.66
CA ALA A 166 -2.68 10.56 4.33
C ALA A 166 -2.11 10.10 2.99
N TYR A 167 -1.76 8.81 2.91
CA TYR A 167 -1.18 8.19 1.72
C TYR A 167 -1.93 6.89 1.39
N LEU A 168 -2.28 6.70 0.13
CA LEU A 168 -2.83 5.47 -0.40
C LEU A 168 -1.76 4.37 -0.40
N VAL A 169 -2.09 3.21 0.18
CA VAL A 169 -1.19 2.05 0.28
C VAL A 169 -1.61 0.93 -0.63
N ASP A 170 -2.91 0.61 -0.66
CA ASP A 170 -3.48 -0.46 -1.47
C ASP A 170 -4.21 0.15 -2.67
N ALA A 171 -3.65 -0.04 -3.86
CA ALA A 171 -4.17 0.47 -5.11
C ALA A 171 -4.84 -0.62 -5.96
N GLU A 172 -5.13 -1.80 -5.38
CA GLU A 172 -5.70 -2.95 -6.10
C GLU A 172 -7.01 -2.60 -6.83
N THR A 173 -7.86 -1.77 -6.20
CA THR A 173 -9.15 -1.32 -6.73
C THR A 173 -9.11 0.10 -7.30
N ALA A 174 -7.94 0.72 -7.38
CA ALA A 174 -7.82 2.06 -7.90
C ALA A 174 -7.81 2.07 -9.43
N GLU A 175 -8.54 3.02 -10.01
CA GLU A 175 -8.64 3.25 -11.45
C GLU A 175 -8.36 4.71 -11.76
N VAL A 176 -7.65 4.98 -12.87
CA VAL A 176 -7.35 6.35 -13.31
C VAL A 176 -8.14 6.65 -14.56
N HIS A 177 -8.94 7.70 -14.51
CA HIS A 177 -9.79 8.19 -15.58
C HIS A 177 -9.38 9.60 -15.97
N ASN A 178 -9.67 10.01 -17.20
CA ASN A 178 -9.48 11.40 -17.61
C ASN A 178 -10.34 12.36 -16.77
N GLN A 179 -11.53 11.92 -16.38
CA GLN A 179 -12.45 12.63 -15.50
C GLN A 179 -13.36 11.64 -14.80
N LEU A 180 -13.60 11.84 -13.51
CA LEU A 180 -14.58 11.05 -12.75
C LEU A 180 -16.00 11.55 -13.00
N SER A 181 -16.95 10.62 -13.12
CA SER A 181 -18.37 10.94 -13.11
C SER A 181 -18.84 11.37 -11.71
N ASP A 182 -19.95 12.07 -11.63
CA ASP A 182 -20.53 12.47 -10.34
C ASP A 182 -20.95 11.26 -9.50
N GLY A 183 -21.39 10.16 -10.14
CA GLY A 183 -21.67 8.90 -9.46
C GLY A 183 -20.45 8.28 -8.78
N GLN A 184 -19.30 8.26 -9.46
CA GLN A 184 -18.05 7.76 -8.88
C GLN A 184 -17.59 8.62 -7.68
N ARG A 185 -17.73 9.95 -7.78
CA ARG A 185 -17.42 10.87 -6.67
C ARG A 185 -18.33 10.67 -5.47
N SER A 186 -19.63 10.51 -5.72
CA SER A 186 -20.65 10.28 -4.67
C SER A 186 -20.44 8.98 -3.93
N LEU A 187 -20.10 7.88 -4.63
CA LEU A 187 -19.85 6.58 -3.99
C LEU A 187 -18.74 6.66 -2.95
N VAL A 188 -17.63 7.32 -3.28
CA VAL A 188 -16.49 7.48 -2.35
C VAL A 188 -16.88 8.38 -1.16
N ALA A 189 -17.62 9.48 -1.41
CA ALA A 189 -18.08 10.37 -0.36
C ALA A 189 -19.05 9.67 0.61
N THR A 190 -19.93 8.80 0.08
CA THR A 190 -20.87 8.02 0.88
C THR A 190 -20.15 6.99 1.74
N ALA A 191 -19.17 6.25 1.21
CA ALA A 191 -18.39 5.27 1.96
C ALA A 191 -17.67 5.90 3.17
N VAL A 192 -17.16 7.11 3.02
CA VAL A 192 -16.53 7.86 4.13
C VAL A 192 -17.57 8.34 5.15
N SER A 193 -18.76 8.77 4.68
CA SER A 193 -19.81 9.31 5.56
C SER A 193 -20.57 8.24 6.35
N SER A 194 -20.73 7.04 5.78
CA SER A 194 -21.42 5.91 6.43
C SER A 194 -20.59 5.25 7.53
N GLY A 195 -19.32 5.61 7.68
CA GLY A 195 -18.41 4.97 8.63
C GLY A 195 -17.86 3.63 8.14
N ASP A 196 -18.23 3.15 6.95
CA ASP A 196 -17.70 1.91 6.36
C ASP A 196 -16.19 2.02 6.09
N ALA A 197 -15.70 3.25 5.92
CA ALA A 197 -14.26 3.54 5.84
C ALA A 197 -13.53 3.45 7.20
N LEU A 198 -14.27 3.29 8.31
CA LEU A 198 -13.72 3.25 9.66
C LEU A 198 -13.49 1.81 10.16
N LEU A 199 -13.93 0.82 9.43
CA LEU A 199 -13.78 -0.61 9.72
C LEU A 199 -12.77 -1.25 8.77
#